data_d9e91b7dd374cecd65aa42bcd649ada9
#
_entry.id   d9e91b7dd374cecd65aa42bcd649ada9
#
_cell.length_a   1.000
_cell.length_b   1.000
_cell.length_c   1.000
_cell.angle_alpha   90.00
_cell.angle_beta   90.00
_cell.angle_gamma   90.00
#
_symmetry.space_group_name_H-M   'P 1'
#
loop_
_entity.id
_entity.type
_entity.pdbx_description
1 polymer ?
#
loop_
_entity_poly.entity_id
_entity_poly.type
_entity_poly.pdbx_seq_one_letter_code
_entity_poly.pdbx_strand_id
1 'polypeptide(L)'
;MALWCTIRTFAKHAAELGNEQPAKPVFFVKPNNCLLRSGPIPVSTHIGEVHHEVECVIRLNQFAQPEAIAVGLDLTDRLTQGELRSEQLPWTKGKCFRGSAYVGGFTEWNHSLDSLIDEAHGLKLNLWVNGRLVQSAPLSEMTITPTAQIEDLLTWAPISAGDYLFTGTPAGVGQLYPKDLLCATLEANDGEILSSIETNCC
;
A
#
# COMPACT_ATOMS: atom_id res chain seq x y z
N MET A 1 16.30 6.09 0.00
CA MET A 1 14.86 5.89 -0.33
C MET A 1 14.21 5.18 0.83
N ALA A 2 13.20 5.79 1.42
CA ALA A 2 12.31 5.22 2.43
C ALA A 2 10.97 4.85 1.79
N LEU A 3 10.27 3.87 2.36
CA LEU A 3 8.90 3.53 2.01
C LEU A 3 8.03 3.94 3.20
N TRP A 4 7.42 5.11 3.11
CA TRP A 4 6.48 5.64 4.09
C TRP A 4 5.14 4.96 3.88
N CYS A 5 4.59 4.33 4.89
CA CYS A 5 3.34 3.57 4.79
C CYS A 5 2.32 4.12 5.77
N THR A 6 1.14 4.49 5.28
CA THR A 6 0.05 5.05 6.09
C THR A 6 -0.96 3.96 6.43
N ILE A 7 -1.40 3.91 7.68
CA ILE A 7 -2.37 2.92 8.14
C ILE A 7 -3.79 3.49 8.19
N ARG A 8 -4.79 2.61 7.96
CA ARG A 8 -6.22 2.86 8.19
C ARG A 8 -6.78 4.09 7.47
N THR A 9 -6.38 4.29 6.22
CA THR A 9 -6.83 5.41 5.39
C THR A 9 -8.21 5.19 4.77
N PHE A 10 -8.68 3.94 4.72
CA PHE A 10 -10.03 3.56 4.30
C PHE A 10 -10.88 3.14 5.50
N ALA A 11 -12.05 3.79 5.69
CA ALA A 11 -12.93 3.51 6.83
C ALA A 11 -13.41 2.06 6.88
N LYS A 12 -13.74 1.47 5.72
CA LYS A 12 -14.19 0.06 5.63
C LYS A 12 -13.10 -0.92 6.08
N HIS A 13 -11.82 -0.65 5.74
CA HIS A 13 -10.70 -1.48 6.20
C HIS A 13 -10.47 -1.34 7.70
N ALA A 14 -10.55 -0.12 8.26
CA ALA A 14 -10.44 0.07 9.69
C ALA A 14 -11.50 -0.73 10.45
N ALA A 15 -12.76 -0.69 10.00
CA ALA A 15 -13.89 -1.43 10.57
C ALA A 15 -13.73 -2.96 10.45
N GLU A 16 -13.24 -3.46 9.29
CA GLU A 16 -12.95 -4.88 9.05
C GLU A 16 -12.02 -5.47 10.11
N LEU A 17 -11.02 -4.71 10.53
CA LEU A 17 -10.05 -5.12 11.55
C LEU A 17 -10.45 -4.74 12.99
N GLY A 18 -11.69 -4.30 13.21
CA GLY A 18 -12.19 -3.88 14.52
C GLY A 18 -11.47 -2.66 15.09
N ASN A 19 -10.95 -1.78 14.22
CA ASN A 19 -10.24 -0.59 14.63
C ASN A 19 -11.09 0.67 14.41
N GLU A 20 -10.88 1.66 15.27
CA GLU A 20 -11.30 3.02 14.98
C GLU A 20 -10.37 3.67 13.96
N GLN A 21 -10.92 4.59 13.18
CA GLN A 21 -10.12 5.40 12.28
C GLN A 21 -9.36 6.47 13.09
N PRO A 22 -8.05 6.64 12.86
CA PRO A 22 -7.30 7.68 13.56
C PRO A 22 -7.73 9.07 13.09
N ALA A 23 -7.72 10.06 13.99
CA ALA A 23 -8.03 11.44 13.65
C ALA A 23 -6.96 12.13 12.79
N LYS A 24 -5.75 11.58 12.74
CA LYS A 24 -4.59 12.05 11.96
C LYS A 24 -3.91 10.87 11.28
N PRO A 25 -3.14 11.11 10.22
CA PRO A 25 -2.33 10.07 9.61
C PRO A 25 -1.39 9.40 10.62
N VAL A 26 -1.25 8.09 10.52
CA VAL A 26 -0.33 7.30 11.35
C VAL A 26 0.54 6.48 10.41
N PHE A 27 1.86 6.51 10.62
CA PHE A 27 2.83 5.95 9.73
C PHE A 27 3.70 4.89 10.38
N PHE A 28 4.20 4.00 9.53
CA PHE A 28 5.41 3.23 9.77
C PHE A 28 6.30 3.32 8.52
N VAL A 29 7.53 2.88 8.64
CA VAL A 29 8.50 2.94 7.54
C VAL A 29 9.01 1.54 7.23
N LYS A 30 9.01 1.17 5.95
CA LYS A 30 9.76 0.02 5.46
C LYS A 30 11.08 0.48 4.87
N PRO A 31 12.20 -0.19 5.20
CA PRO A 31 13.47 0.07 4.55
C PRO A 31 13.44 -0.39 3.09
N ASN A 32 14.23 0.25 2.24
CA ASN A 32 14.30 -0.03 0.80
C ASN A 32 14.55 -1.52 0.44
N ASN A 33 15.29 -2.24 1.27
CA ASN A 33 15.58 -3.66 1.05
C ASN A 33 14.39 -4.61 1.30
N CYS A 34 13.24 -4.09 1.76
CA CYS A 34 11.98 -4.82 1.76
C CYS A 34 11.31 -4.87 0.38
N LEU A 35 11.73 -4.00 -0.56
CA LEU A 35 11.05 -3.78 -1.83
C LEU A 35 11.41 -4.86 -2.86
N LEU A 36 10.38 -5.46 -3.45
CA LEU A 36 10.42 -6.23 -4.69
C LEU A 36 9.86 -5.40 -5.84
N ARG A 37 10.45 -5.54 -7.03
CA ARG A 37 9.96 -4.97 -8.30
C ARG A 37 9.68 -6.04 -9.33
N SER A 38 10.06 -7.28 -9.05
CA SER A 38 9.86 -8.44 -9.91
C SER A 38 10.12 -9.72 -9.13
N GLY A 39 9.71 -10.84 -9.72
CA GLY A 39 9.87 -12.17 -9.13
C GLY A 39 8.77 -12.52 -8.12
N PRO A 40 8.80 -13.74 -7.58
CA PRO A 40 7.76 -14.23 -6.69
C PRO A 40 7.82 -13.60 -5.30
N ILE A 41 6.67 -13.53 -4.64
CA ILE A 41 6.55 -13.15 -3.23
C ILE A 41 7.00 -14.35 -2.36
N PRO A 42 7.99 -14.18 -1.46
CA PRO A 42 8.59 -15.31 -0.74
C PRO A 42 7.76 -15.74 0.48
N VAL A 43 6.54 -16.24 0.25
CA VAL A 43 5.60 -16.63 1.31
C VAL A 43 6.07 -17.90 2.04
N SER A 44 6.57 -18.92 1.30
CA SER A 44 6.97 -20.20 1.87
C SER A 44 8.24 -20.12 2.75
N THR A 45 9.06 -19.10 2.55
CA THR A 45 10.28 -18.88 3.35
C THR A 45 10.06 -17.94 4.53
N HIS A 46 8.90 -17.33 4.64
CA HIS A 46 8.50 -16.52 5.78
C HIS A 46 7.81 -17.39 6.82
N ILE A 47 8.13 -17.21 8.10
CA ILE A 47 7.62 -18.05 9.19
C ILE A 47 6.20 -17.67 9.61
N GLY A 48 5.78 -16.44 9.35
CA GLY A 48 4.47 -15.91 9.75
C GLY A 48 3.39 -16.04 8.69
N GLU A 49 2.26 -15.40 8.93
CA GLU A 49 1.10 -15.34 8.04
C GLU A 49 1.13 -14.09 7.17
N VAL A 50 1.61 -14.21 5.93
CA VAL A 50 1.68 -13.07 5.01
C VAL A 50 0.30 -12.75 4.43
N HIS A 51 -0.20 -11.55 4.69
CA HIS A 51 -1.44 -11.00 4.13
C HIS A 51 -1.14 -9.97 3.04
N HIS A 52 -2.00 -9.93 2.01
CA HIS A 52 -1.97 -8.89 0.99
C HIS A 52 -2.70 -7.62 1.46
N GLU A 53 -2.17 -6.47 1.08
CA GLU A 53 -2.76 -5.14 1.23
C GLU A 53 -2.42 -4.35 -0.03
N VAL A 54 -3.38 -4.22 -0.99
CA VAL A 54 -3.17 -3.45 -2.22
C VAL A 54 -3.27 -1.96 -1.95
N GLU A 55 -2.35 -1.18 -2.51
CA GLU A 55 -2.26 0.26 -2.25
C GLU A 55 -1.90 1.06 -3.51
N CYS A 56 -2.29 2.32 -3.56
CA CYS A 56 -1.68 3.28 -4.44
C CYS A 56 -0.33 3.70 -3.83
N VAL A 57 0.72 3.68 -4.66
CA VAL A 57 2.07 4.09 -4.26
C VAL A 57 2.46 5.33 -5.02
N ILE A 58 2.83 6.37 -4.31
CA ILE A 58 3.28 7.64 -4.87
C ILE A 58 4.80 7.72 -4.76
N ARG A 59 5.50 7.96 -5.87
CA ARG A 59 6.91 8.36 -5.85
C ARG A 59 6.97 9.88 -5.70
N LEU A 60 7.70 10.34 -4.69
CA LEU A 60 7.80 11.76 -4.34
C LEU A 60 9.00 12.41 -5.02
N ASN A 61 8.81 13.64 -5.49
CA ASN A 61 9.89 14.51 -5.95
C ASN A 61 10.54 15.29 -4.79
N GLN A 62 11.50 16.16 -5.12
CA GLN A 62 12.23 16.98 -4.13
C GLN A 62 11.35 17.98 -3.34
N PHE A 63 10.12 18.23 -3.79
CA PHE A 63 9.15 19.12 -3.15
C PHE A 63 8.05 18.35 -2.41
N ALA A 64 8.23 17.04 -2.20
CA ALA A 64 7.21 16.12 -1.67
C ALA A 64 5.89 16.12 -2.47
N GLN A 65 5.97 16.43 -3.77
CA GLN A 65 4.86 16.33 -4.70
C GLN A 65 4.92 15.00 -5.47
N PRO A 66 3.81 14.50 -6.01
CA PRO A 66 3.81 13.29 -6.82
C PRO A 66 4.64 13.50 -8.09
N GLU A 67 5.55 12.59 -8.37
CA GLU A 67 6.28 12.48 -9.63
C GLU A 67 5.70 11.36 -10.48
N ALA A 68 5.33 10.27 -9.85
CA ALA A 68 4.73 9.11 -10.49
C ALA A 68 3.91 8.30 -9.50
N ILE A 69 2.98 7.49 -10.03
CA ILE A 69 2.12 6.61 -9.25
C ILE A 69 2.22 5.17 -9.75
N ALA A 70 1.98 4.22 -8.86
CA ALA A 70 1.94 2.80 -9.18
C ALA A 70 0.95 2.06 -8.27
N VAL A 71 0.55 0.86 -8.66
CA VAL A 71 -0.02 -0.10 -7.73
C VAL A 71 1.08 -0.76 -6.91
N GLY A 72 0.86 -0.99 -5.63
CA GLY A 72 1.77 -1.70 -4.75
C GLY A 72 1.06 -2.66 -3.81
N LEU A 73 1.86 -3.50 -3.14
CA LEU A 73 1.41 -4.39 -2.09
C LEU A 73 2.22 -4.09 -0.82
N ASP A 74 1.54 -3.72 0.27
CA ASP A 74 2.11 -3.65 1.62
C ASP A 74 1.88 -4.99 2.32
N LEU A 75 2.78 -5.96 2.07
CA LEU A 75 2.66 -7.29 2.65
C LEU A 75 2.91 -7.26 4.16
N THR A 76 2.02 -7.92 4.89
CA THR A 76 1.96 -7.87 6.35
C THR A 76 2.00 -9.27 6.94
N ASP A 77 2.95 -9.55 7.82
CA ASP A 77 2.87 -10.71 8.70
C ASP A 77 1.83 -10.43 9.78
N ARG A 78 0.62 -10.89 9.53
CA ARG A 78 -0.55 -10.54 10.34
C ARG A 78 -0.48 -11.14 11.73
N LEU A 79 0.04 -12.35 11.85
CA LEU A 79 0.21 -13.01 13.16
C LEU A 79 1.19 -12.24 14.03
N THR A 80 2.40 -12.01 13.53
CA THR A 80 3.44 -11.24 14.25
C THR A 80 2.98 -9.82 14.57
N GLN A 81 2.29 -9.15 13.62
CA GLN A 81 1.73 -7.81 13.88
C GLN A 81 0.70 -7.84 15.02
N GLY A 82 -0.17 -8.87 15.06
CA GLY A 82 -1.18 -9.05 16.11
C GLY A 82 -0.57 -9.24 17.48
N GLU A 83 0.46 -10.08 17.58
CA GLU A 83 1.23 -10.31 18.82
C GLU A 83 1.87 -9.01 19.33
N LEU A 84 2.65 -8.34 18.47
CA LEU A 84 3.32 -7.08 18.82
C LEU A 84 2.31 -5.99 19.25
N ARG A 85 1.16 -5.92 18.57
CA ARG A 85 0.11 -4.98 18.90
C ARG A 85 -0.51 -5.26 20.29
N SER A 86 -0.75 -6.53 20.62
CA SER A 86 -1.30 -6.91 21.93
C SER A 86 -0.37 -6.54 23.08
N GLU A 87 0.94 -6.55 22.82
CA GLU A 87 1.99 -6.15 23.75
C GLU A 87 2.34 -4.66 23.70
N GLN A 88 1.67 -3.87 22.85
CA GLN A 88 1.94 -2.44 22.59
C GLN A 88 3.36 -2.18 22.10
N LEU A 89 3.96 -3.13 21.37
CA LEU A 89 5.30 -3.05 20.80
C LEU A 89 5.27 -2.51 19.34
N PRO A 90 6.39 -1.99 18.83
CA PRO A 90 6.52 -1.54 17.45
C PRO A 90 6.29 -2.69 16.45
N TRP A 91 5.56 -2.41 15.36
CA TRP A 91 5.16 -3.40 14.34
C TRP A 91 6.26 -3.78 13.35
N THR A 92 7.47 -3.29 13.52
CA THR A 92 8.58 -3.43 12.57
C THR A 92 8.75 -4.87 12.07
N LYS A 93 8.75 -5.87 12.97
CA LYS A 93 8.93 -7.27 12.59
C LYS A 93 7.77 -7.81 11.74
N GLY A 94 6.54 -7.36 12.00
CA GLY A 94 5.35 -7.74 11.23
C GLY A 94 5.23 -7.02 9.88
N LYS A 95 5.95 -5.90 9.68
CA LYS A 95 5.87 -5.06 8.48
C LYS A 95 7.16 -5.02 7.65
N CYS A 96 8.33 -5.27 8.24
CA CYS A 96 9.63 -5.11 7.60
C CYS A 96 10.38 -6.44 7.48
N PHE A 97 9.87 -7.35 6.68
CA PHE A 97 10.55 -8.59 6.33
C PHE A 97 10.95 -8.59 4.83
N ARG A 98 11.77 -9.54 4.44
CA ARG A 98 12.25 -9.65 3.05
C ARG A 98 11.08 -9.80 2.07
N GLY A 99 10.98 -8.91 1.11
CA GLY A 99 9.90 -8.91 0.13
C GLY A 99 8.56 -8.45 0.67
N SER A 100 8.52 -7.73 1.80
CA SER A 100 7.29 -7.23 2.41
C SER A 100 6.68 -6.03 1.70
N ALA A 101 7.30 -5.51 0.65
CA ALA A 101 6.73 -4.51 -0.25
C ALA A 101 6.91 -4.95 -1.71
N TYR A 102 5.89 -4.78 -2.52
CA TYR A 102 5.96 -4.97 -3.97
C TYR A 102 5.40 -3.75 -4.68
N VAL A 103 6.05 -3.28 -5.75
CA VAL A 103 5.59 -2.12 -6.52
C VAL A 103 5.65 -2.44 -8.01
N GLY A 104 4.55 -2.18 -8.70
CA GLY A 104 4.44 -2.29 -10.15
C GLY A 104 5.20 -1.22 -10.93
N GLY A 105 4.99 -1.18 -12.23
CA GLY A 105 5.53 -0.11 -13.08
C GLY A 105 4.94 1.25 -12.69
N PHE A 106 5.78 2.27 -12.60
CA PHE A 106 5.34 3.63 -12.36
C PHE A 106 4.85 4.30 -13.65
N THR A 107 3.74 5.04 -13.55
CA THR A 107 3.26 5.99 -14.55
C THR A 107 3.48 7.39 -14.04
N GLU A 108 4.00 8.30 -14.88
CA GLU A 108 4.19 9.70 -14.52
C GLU A 108 2.85 10.35 -14.12
N TRP A 109 2.90 11.15 -13.07
CA TRP A 109 1.71 11.84 -12.55
C TRP A 109 1.98 13.33 -12.42
N ASN A 110 1.58 14.08 -13.42
CA ASN A 110 1.82 15.53 -13.52
C ASN A 110 0.65 16.36 -12.95
N HIS A 111 -0.09 15.79 -12.00
CA HIS A 111 -1.23 16.41 -11.33
C HIS A 111 -0.96 16.56 -9.83
N SER A 112 -1.82 17.29 -9.12
CA SER A 112 -1.74 17.47 -7.68
C SER A 112 -2.02 16.17 -6.91
N LEU A 113 -1.70 16.15 -5.60
CA LEU A 113 -2.09 15.05 -4.71
C LEU A 113 -3.62 14.88 -4.61
N ASP A 114 -4.37 16.00 -4.60
CA ASP A 114 -5.84 15.97 -4.51
C ASP A 114 -6.47 15.30 -5.74
N SER A 115 -5.84 15.39 -6.91
CA SER A 115 -6.34 14.76 -8.13
C SER A 115 -6.34 13.22 -8.05
N LEU A 116 -5.59 12.62 -7.13
CA LEU A 116 -5.59 11.17 -6.92
C LEU A 116 -6.94 10.64 -6.39
N ILE A 117 -7.67 11.47 -5.68
CA ILE A 117 -8.98 11.12 -5.09
C ILE A 117 -10.14 11.81 -5.82
N ASP A 118 -9.86 12.56 -6.89
CA ASP A 118 -10.86 13.24 -7.68
C ASP A 118 -11.66 12.23 -8.54
N GLU A 119 -12.97 12.36 -8.57
CA GLU A 119 -13.86 11.57 -9.42
C GLU A 119 -13.59 11.77 -10.91
N ALA A 120 -13.01 12.91 -11.31
CA ALA A 120 -12.63 13.16 -12.70
C ALA A 120 -11.59 12.17 -13.23
N HIS A 121 -10.63 11.78 -12.39
CA HIS A 121 -9.66 10.75 -12.73
C HIS A 121 -10.17 9.35 -12.39
N GLY A 122 -11.04 9.24 -11.36
CA GLY A 122 -11.71 8.01 -10.95
C GLY A 122 -10.77 6.84 -10.65
N LEU A 123 -9.58 7.13 -10.09
CA LEU A 123 -8.57 6.12 -9.83
C LEU A 123 -9.09 5.03 -8.91
N LYS A 124 -8.84 3.77 -9.31
CA LYS A 124 -9.34 2.59 -8.62
C LYS A 124 -8.26 1.53 -8.45
N LEU A 125 -8.18 0.98 -7.25
CA LEU A 125 -7.36 -0.19 -6.94
C LEU A 125 -8.19 -1.46 -7.10
N ASN A 126 -7.59 -2.48 -7.72
CA ASN A 126 -8.12 -3.83 -7.75
C ASN A 126 -7.00 -4.84 -7.44
N LEU A 127 -7.35 -5.93 -6.74
CA LEU A 127 -6.49 -7.08 -6.50
C LEU A 127 -7.27 -8.37 -6.70
N TRP A 128 -6.73 -9.24 -7.52
CA TRP A 128 -7.20 -10.63 -7.69
C TRP A 128 -6.17 -11.60 -7.12
N VAL A 129 -6.67 -12.60 -6.41
CA VAL A 129 -5.89 -13.78 -5.98
C VAL A 129 -6.54 -15.01 -6.60
N ASN A 130 -5.77 -15.77 -7.37
CA ASN A 130 -6.25 -16.95 -8.11
C ASN A 130 -7.48 -16.66 -8.99
N GLY A 131 -7.51 -15.48 -9.63
CA GLY A 131 -8.59 -15.02 -10.49
C GLY A 131 -9.85 -14.50 -9.75
N ARG A 132 -9.87 -14.54 -8.41
CA ARG A 132 -10.95 -13.97 -7.60
C ARG A 132 -10.60 -12.55 -7.17
N LEU A 133 -11.49 -11.59 -7.45
CA LEU A 133 -11.36 -10.21 -6.95
C LEU A 133 -11.53 -10.20 -5.42
N VAL A 134 -10.48 -9.82 -4.69
CA VAL A 134 -10.43 -9.83 -3.22
C VAL A 134 -10.40 -8.44 -2.61
N GLN A 135 -9.78 -7.47 -3.28
CA GLN A 135 -9.83 -6.06 -2.88
C GLN A 135 -10.19 -5.19 -4.09
N SER A 136 -11.08 -4.22 -3.90
CA SER A 136 -11.46 -3.25 -4.93
C SER A 136 -12.06 -2.01 -4.29
N ALA A 137 -11.47 -0.84 -4.56
CA ALA A 137 -12.01 0.45 -4.11
C ALA A 137 -11.49 1.60 -4.98
N PRO A 138 -12.32 2.63 -5.23
CA PRO A 138 -11.83 3.88 -5.77
C PRO A 138 -11.01 4.62 -4.69
N LEU A 139 -9.99 5.39 -5.12
CA LEU A 139 -9.17 6.16 -4.19
C LEU A 139 -9.97 7.28 -3.49
N SER A 140 -11.07 7.72 -4.07
CA SER A 140 -12.01 8.68 -3.47
C SER A 140 -12.67 8.18 -2.17
N GLU A 141 -12.63 6.88 -1.88
CA GLU A 141 -13.08 6.33 -0.58
C GLU A 141 -12.04 6.51 0.55
N MET A 142 -10.86 7.06 0.28
CA MET A 142 -9.91 7.41 1.33
C MET A 142 -10.45 8.52 2.21
N THR A 143 -10.48 8.29 3.50
CA THR A 143 -10.90 9.27 4.51
C THR A 143 -9.71 10.07 5.07
N ILE A 144 -8.49 9.51 4.97
CA ILE A 144 -7.23 10.23 5.19
C ILE A 144 -6.57 10.36 3.82
N THR A 145 -6.70 11.54 3.21
CA THR A 145 -6.29 11.79 1.83
C THR A 145 -4.77 11.80 1.65
N PRO A 146 -4.24 11.52 0.45
CA PRO A 146 -2.80 11.64 0.17
C PRO A 146 -2.24 13.02 0.53
N THR A 147 -2.98 14.09 0.32
CA THR A 147 -2.61 15.45 0.71
C THR A 147 -2.42 15.54 2.22
N ALA A 148 -3.39 15.10 3.03
CA ALA A 148 -3.28 15.11 4.48
C ALA A 148 -2.11 14.24 4.99
N GLN A 149 -1.83 13.13 4.31
CA GLN A 149 -0.69 12.27 4.63
C GLN A 149 0.65 12.99 4.42
N ILE A 150 0.82 13.67 3.29
CA ILE A 150 2.05 14.41 2.98
C ILE A 150 2.20 15.64 3.88
N GLU A 151 1.13 16.38 4.12
CA GLU A 151 1.13 17.53 5.02
C GLU A 151 1.60 17.14 6.44
N ASP A 152 1.11 16.02 6.98
CA ASP A 152 1.55 15.53 8.28
C ASP A 152 3.02 15.09 8.24
N LEU A 153 3.45 14.31 7.25
CA LEU A 153 4.84 13.87 7.10
C LEU A 153 5.81 15.05 7.04
N LEU A 154 5.48 16.11 6.34
CA LEU A 154 6.33 17.31 6.21
C LEU A 154 6.58 18.02 7.55
N THR A 155 5.78 17.79 8.57
CA THR A 155 5.97 18.39 9.87
C THR A 155 7.09 17.77 10.70
N TRP A 156 7.46 16.50 10.42
CA TRP A 156 8.39 15.76 11.27
C TRP A 156 9.32 14.78 10.53
N ALA A 157 8.95 14.33 9.33
CA ALA A 157 9.68 13.27 8.61
C ALA A 157 10.77 13.84 7.70
N PRO A 158 11.94 13.17 7.60
CA PRO A 158 13.00 13.55 6.67
C PRO A 158 12.72 13.02 5.25
N ILE A 159 11.65 13.51 4.62
CA ILE A 159 11.26 13.10 3.25
C ILE A 159 12.33 13.53 2.26
N SER A 160 12.63 12.67 1.30
CA SER A 160 13.59 12.91 0.24
C SER A 160 13.02 12.55 -1.13
N ALA A 161 13.54 13.18 -2.18
CA ALA A 161 13.21 12.83 -3.55
C ALA A 161 13.47 11.34 -3.81
N GLY A 162 12.52 10.68 -4.46
CA GLY A 162 12.55 9.25 -4.72
C GLY A 162 12.03 8.38 -3.58
N ASP A 163 11.62 8.95 -2.43
CA ASP A 163 10.88 8.21 -1.40
C ASP A 163 9.50 7.82 -1.94
N TYR A 164 8.96 6.73 -1.40
CA TYR A 164 7.62 6.25 -1.74
C TYR A 164 6.67 6.48 -0.59
N LEU A 165 5.43 6.87 -0.92
CA LEU A 165 4.30 6.87 -0.01
C LEU A 165 3.34 5.75 -0.42
N PHE A 166 3.17 4.75 0.42
CA PHE A 166 2.10 3.77 0.39
C PHE A 166 0.90 4.39 1.10
N THR A 167 -0.19 4.60 0.37
CA THR A 167 -1.29 5.45 0.82
C THR A 167 -2.33 4.76 1.69
N GLY A 168 -2.14 3.46 1.95
CA GLY A 168 -3.06 2.61 2.69
C GLY A 168 -3.98 1.77 1.82
N THR A 169 -4.47 0.68 2.39
CA THR A 169 -5.22 -0.38 1.70
C THR A 169 -6.72 -0.31 1.96
N PRO A 170 -7.58 -0.66 0.97
CA PRO A 170 -9.01 -0.88 1.19
C PRO A 170 -9.30 -2.20 1.90
N ALA A 171 -10.58 -2.43 2.28
CA ALA A 171 -11.06 -3.69 2.85
C ALA A 171 -10.88 -4.88 1.89
N GLY A 172 -10.89 -6.09 2.44
CA GLY A 172 -10.73 -7.35 1.72
C GLY A 172 -9.33 -7.96 1.87
N VAL A 173 -8.57 -7.56 2.89
CA VAL A 173 -7.24 -8.13 3.18
C VAL A 173 -7.36 -9.62 3.50
N GLY A 174 -6.35 -10.41 3.10
CA GLY A 174 -6.37 -11.86 3.29
C GLY A 174 -5.00 -12.50 3.21
N GLN A 175 -4.91 -13.72 3.72
CA GLN A 175 -3.68 -14.50 3.72
C GLN A 175 -3.31 -14.99 2.32
N LEU A 176 -2.02 -14.94 2.01
CA LEU A 176 -1.40 -15.52 0.83
C LEU A 176 -0.79 -16.88 1.15
N TYR A 177 -0.92 -17.80 0.20
CA TYR A 177 -0.37 -19.14 0.29
C TYR A 177 0.64 -19.41 -0.83
N PRO A 178 1.59 -20.33 -0.65
CA PRO A 178 2.48 -20.76 -1.73
C PRO A 178 1.69 -21.18 -2.97
N LYS A 179 2.13 -20.72 -4.16
CA LYS A 179 1.52 -20.91 -5.49
C LYS A 179 0.30 -20.02 -5.78
N ASP A 180 -0.13 -19.14 -4.86
CA ASP A 180 -1.16 -18.15 -5.21
C ASP A 180 -0.66 -17.28 -6.37
N LEU A 181 -1.57 -16.97 -7.30
CA LEU A 181 -1.36 -16.07 -8.42
C LEU A 181 -2.01 -14.74 -8.10
N LEU A 182 -1.24 -13.66 -8.18
CA LEU A 182 -1.72 -12.31 -7.90
C LEU A 182 -1.71 -11.47 -9.18
N CYS A 183 -2.82 -10.75 -9.38
CA CYS A 183 -2.90 -9.65 -10.32
C CYS A 183 -3.44 -8.43 -9.58
N ALA A 184 -2.72 -7.32 -9.62
CA ALA A 184 -3.17 -6.06 -9.04
C ALA A 184 -3.09 -4.94 -10.07
N THR A 185 -4.06 -4.02 -10.05
CA THR A 185 -4.11 -2.88 -10.97
C THR A 185 -4.43 -1.58 -10.24
N LEU A 186 -3.89 -0.49 -10.77
CA LEU A 186 -4.34 0.87 -10.57
C LEU A 186 -4.92 1.34 -11.91
N GLU A 187 -6.21 1.63 -11.93
CA GLU A 187 -6.97 1.94 -13.14
C GLU A 187 -7.55 3.35 -13.09
N ALA A 188 -7.67 4.02 -14.23
CA ALA A 188 -8.41 5.25 -14.41
C ALA A 188 -9.89 4.98 -14.76
N ASN A 189 -10.75 6.02 -14.72
CA ASN A 189 -12.20 5.92 -14.94
C ASN A 189 -12.59 5.43 -16.33
N ASP A 190 -11.74 5.62 -17.35
CA ASP A 190 -11.93 5.14 -18.73
C ASP A 190 -11.51 3.67 -18.92
N GLY A 191 -11.03 3.01 -17.86
CA GLY A 191 -10.53 1.63 -17.88
C GLY A 191 -9.07 1.50 -18.29
N GLU A 192 -8.34 2.61 -18.44
CA GLU A 192 -6.88 2.57 -18.66
C GLU A 192 -6.17 2.00 -17.44
N ILE A 193 -5.32 1.00 -17.65
CA ILE A 193 -4.45 0.44 -16.60
C ILE A 193 -3.20 1.29 -16.51
N LEU A 194 -3.10 2.12 -15.48
CA LEU A 194 -1.95 2.99 -15.23
C LEU A 194 -0.76 2.20 -14.66
N SER A 195 -1.03 1.18 -13.87
CA SER A 195 0.01 0.35 -13.26
C SER A 195 -0.53 -1.04 -12.96
N SER A 196 0.31 -2.05 -13.09
CA SER A 196 -0.06 -3.44 -12.79
C SER A 196 1.05 -4.21 -12.11
N ILE A 197 0.66 -5.25 -11.37
CA ILE A 197 1.50 -6.30 -10.82
C ILE A 197 0.89 -7.62 -11.26
N GLU A 198 1.72 -8.47 -11.89
CA GLU A 198 1.43 -9.89 -12.10
C GLU A 198 2.56 -10.69 -11.47
N THR A 199 2.25 -11.51 -10.47
CA THR A 199 3.25 -12.29 -9.74
C THR A 199 2.61 -13.54 -9.12
N ASN A 200 3.45 -14.38 -8.52
CA ASN A 200 3.02 -15.55 -7.77
C ASN A 200 3.71 -15.59 -6.41
N CYS A 201 3.15 -16.38 -5.51
CA CYS A 201 3.78 -16.73 -4.24
C CYS A 201 4.64 -17.99 -4.36
N CYS A 202 5.83 -18.00 -3.78
CA CYS A 202 6.71 -19.17 -3.72
C CYS A 202 6.97 -19.61 -2.27
#